data_0c0c5624d18f470a74de590a803dd344
#
_entry.id   0c0c5624d18f470a74de590a803dd344
#
_cell.length_a   1.000
_cell.length_b   1.000
_cell.length_c   1.000
_cell.angle_alpha   90.00
_cell.angle_beta   90.00
_cell.angle_gamma   90.00
#
_symmetry.space_group_name_H-M   'P 1'
#
loop_
_entity.id
_entity.type
_entity.pdbx_description
1 polymer ?
#
loop_
_entity_poly.entity_id
_entity_poly.type
_entity_poly.pdbx_seq_one_letter_code
_entity_poly.pdbx_strand_id
1 'polypeptide(L)'
;MEQLLPLSGERMGAPAGSWDYIYEPEAKVVLDQALTRYIEAIIFQAVADNMASEQSSRMVAMKAASENASTLIDELTLVYNKNRQAGITKEISEIVGGAAAV
;
A
#
# COMPACT_ATOMS: atom_id res chain seq x y z
N MET A 1 2.05 -18.26 -8.08
CA MET A 1 2.04 -19.14 -6.91
C MET A 1 3.36 -19.89 -6.93
N GLU A 2 4.22 -19.64 -5.97
CA GLU A 2 5.55 -20.25 -5.94
C GLU A 2 5.48 -21.55 -5.12
N GLN A 3 5.96 -22.65 -5.72
CA GLN A 3 5.95 -23.94 -5.06
C GLN A 3 7.20 -24.06 -4.17
N LEU A 4 6.99 -24.16 -2.85
CA LEU A 4 8.08 -24.27 -1.88
C LEU A 4 8.63 -25.69 -1.77
N LEU A 5 7.79 -26.70 -1.91
CA LEU A 5 8.13 -28.12 -1.82
C LEU A 5 7.34 -28.93 -2.88
N PRO A 6 7.95 -29.98 -3.51
CA PRO A 6 9.35 -30.37 -3.41
C PRO A 6 10.31 -29.43 -4.10
N LEU A 7 11.54 -29.33 -3.59
CA LEU A 7 12.61 -28.58 -4.23
C LEU A 7 13.07 -29.33 -5.48
N SER A 8 12.86 -28.78 -6.67
CA SER A 8 13.37 -29.36 -7.92
C SER A 8 14.79 -28.88 -8.17
N GLY A 9 15.69 -29.79 -8.54
CA GLY A 9 17.08 -29.46 -8.85
C GLY A 9 17.26 -28.46 -10.00
N GLU A 10 16.28 -28.36 -10.90
CA GLU A 10 16.29 -27.38 -11.98
C GLU A 10 16.23 -25.92 -11.50
N ARG A 11 15.59 -25.67 -10.35
CA ARG A 11 15.51 -24.33 -9.75
C ARG A 11 16.77 -23.87 -9.06
N MET A 12 17.61 -24.81 -8.61
CA MET A 12 18.87 -24.47 -7.96
C MET A 12 19.98 -24.07 -8.92
N GLY A 13 19.77 -24.25 -10.22
CA GLY A 13 20.77 -23.94 -11.24
C GLY A 13 21.97 -24.89 -11.16
N ALA A 14 22.31 -25.56 -12.23
CA ALA A 14 23.57 -26.30 -12.26
C ALA A 14 24.73 -25.32 -12.17
N PRO A 15 25.66 -25.46 -11.22
CA PRO A 15 26.83 -24.61 -11.17
C PRO A 15 27.63 -24.75 -12.46
N ALA A 16 28.02 -23.64 -13.06
CA ALA A 16 28.76 -23.57 -14.33
C ALA A 16 30.23 -24.04 -14.20
N GLY A 17 30.57 -24.80 -13.20
CA GLY A 17 31.89 -25.35 -13.00
C GLY A 17 31.89 -26.48 -11.97
N SER A 18 32.62 -27.54 -12.25
CA SER A 18 32.83 -28.64 -11.31
C SER A 18 33.89 -28.22 -10.27
N TRP A 19 33.42 -27.48 -9.27
CA TRP A 19 34.24 -27.19 -8.09
C TRP A 19 33.95 -28.25 -7.05
N ASP A 20 35.00 -28.99 -6.62
CA ASP A 20 34.89 -29.85 -5.45
C ASP A 20 34.92 -28.99 -4.18
N TYR A 21 33.81 -28.93 -3.49
CA TYR A 21 33.72 -28.25 -2.20
C TYR A 21 34.18 -29.21 -1.08
N ILE A 22 34.97 -28.68 -0.16
CA ILE A 22 35.32 -29.38 1.07
C ILE A 22 34.18 -29.13 2.07
N TYR A 23 33.56 -30.22 2.53
CA TYR A 23 32.46 -30.16 3.50
C TYR A 23 32.96 -30.57 4.88
N GLU A 24 32.62 -29.77 5.90
CA GLU A 24 32.83 -30.13 7.30
C GLU A 24 31.50 -29.92 8.06
N PRO A 25 30.98 -30.91 8.79
CA PRO A 25 31.56 -32.25 9.02
C PRO A 25 31.31 -33.23 7.87
N GLU A 26 30.17 -33.29 7.26
CA GLU A 26 29.80 -34.22 6.21
C GLU A 26 28.85 -33.55 5.21
N ALA A 27 29.01 -33.79 3.91
CA ALA A 27 28.22 -33.16 2.86
C ALA A 27 26.71 -33.29 3.09
N LYS A 28 26.24 -34.43 3.58
CA LYS A 28 24.81 -34.67 3.86
C LYS A 28 24.28 -33.79 4.99
N VAL A 29 25.03 -33.66 6.07
CA VAL A 29 24.63 -32.80 7.22
C VAL A 29 24.59 -31.35 6.85
N VAL A 30 25.60 -30.88 6.10
CA VAL A 30 25.65 -29.51 5.59
C VAL A 30 24.49 -29.21 4.64
N LEU A 31 24.17 -30.17 3.75
CA LEU A 31 23.05 -30.04 2.82
C LEU A 31 21.70 -29.95 3.55
N ASP A 32 21.45 -30.82 4.52
CA ASP A 32 20.20 -30.82 5.30
C ASP A 32 20.02 -29.49 6.05
N GLN A 33 21.11 -28.96 6.63
CA GLN A 33 21.06 -27.65 7.30
C GLN A 33 20.85 -26.52 6.28
N ALA A 34 21.53 -26.55 5.15
CA ALA A 34 21.38 -25.53 4.10
C ALA A 34 19.95 -25.51 3.53
N LEU A 35 19.36 -26.67 3.26
CA LEU A 35 17.99 -26.80 2.77
C LEU A 35 16.98 -26.27 3.78
N THR A 36 17.15 -26.58 5.06
CA THR A 36 16.30 -26.06 6.12
C THR A 36 16.37 -24.53 6.19
N ARG A 37 17.57 -23.98 6.18
CA ARG A 37 17.79 -22.52 6.18
C ARG A 37 17.25 -21.84 4.92
N TYR A 38 17.34 -22.49 3.79
CA TYR A 38 16.80 -21.99 2.54
C TYR A 38 15.26 -21.85 2.61
N ILE A 39 14.58 -22.87 3.12
CA ILE A 39 13.12 -22.82 3.30
C ILE A 39 12.73 -21.72 4.31
N GLU A 40 13.41 -21.62 5.45
CA GLU A 40 13.20 -20.58 6.43
C GLU A 40 13.37 -19.18 5.82
N ALA A 41 14.40 -18.98 5.02
CA ALA A 41 14.68 -17.71 4.36
C ALA A 41 13.60 -17.32 3.35
N ILE A 42 13.10 -18.27 2.54
CA ILE A 42 12.03 -18.01 1.58
C ILE A 42 10.72 -17.66 2.29
N ILE A 43 10.39 -18.37 3.38
CA ILE A 43 9.19 -18.07 4.16
C ILE A 43 9.31 -16.68 4.77
N PHE A 44 10.46 -16.36 5.35
CA PHE A 44 10.71 -15.02 5.92
C PHE A 44 10.58 -13.93 4.87
N GLN A 45 11.18 -14.13 3.70
CA GLN A 45 11.07 -13.19 2.58
C GLN A 45 9.63 -13.00 2.13
N ALA A 46 8.87 -14.08 1.97
CA ALA A 46 7.47 -14.00 1.57
C ALA A 46 6.61 -13.21 2.56
N VAL A 47 6.85 -13.37 3.85
CA VAL A 47 6.17 -12.60 4.90
C VAL A 47 6.56 -11.13 4.84
N ALA A 48 7.85 -10.84 4.70
CA ALA A 48 8.33 -9.46 4.58
C ALA A 48 7.77 -8.75 3.34
N ASP A 49 7.75 -9.42 2.19
CA ASP A 49 7.18 -8.89 0.95
C ASP A 49 5.67 -8.64 1.08
N ASN A 50 4.95 -9.54 1.76
CA ASN A 50 3.52 -9.35 2.01
C ASN A 50 3.27 -8.13 2.91
N MET A 51 4.04 -7.96 3.97
CA MET A 51 3.95 -6.78 4.85
C MET A 51 4.28 -5.49 4.10
N ALA A 52 5.33 -5.50 3.28
CA ALA A 52 5.70 -4.35 2.46
C ALA A 52 4.60 -3.99 1.44
N SER A 53 4.01 -4.98 0.79
CA SER A 53 2.91 -4.80 -0.15
C SER A 53 1.66 -4.24 0.52
N GLU A 54 1.33 -4.71 1.73
CA GLU A 54 0.22 -4.18 2.52
C GLU A 54 0.43 -2.71 2.86
N GLN A 55 1.62 -2.34 3.35
CA GLN A 55 1.93 -0.95 3.67
C GLN A 55 1.92 -0.04 2.45
N SER A 56 2.45 -0.52 1.32
CA SER A 56 2.42 0.20 0.05
C SER A 56 0.97 0.45 -0.42
N SER A 57 0.13 -0.57 -0.39
CA SER A 57 -1.29 -0.43 -0.74
C SER A 57 -2.03 0.52 0.18
N ARG A 58 -1.75 0.46 1.48
CA ARG A 58 -2.31 1.39 2.48
C ARG A 58 -1.88 2.82 2.20
N MET A 59 -0.61 3.04 1.88
CA MET A 59 -0.10 4.38 1.55
C MET A 59 -0.80 4.97 0.31
N VAL A 60 -0.99 4.18 -0.74
CA VAL A 60 -1.71 4.61 -1.96
C VAL A 60 -3.17 4.92 -1.64
N ALA A 61 -3.84 4.07 -0.87
CA ALA A 61 -5.23 4.29 -0.48
C ALA A 61 -5.40 5.54 0.39
N MET A 62 -4.50 5.77 1.35
CA MET A 62 -4.54 6.97 2.20
C MET A 62 -4.24 8.25 1.42
N LYS A 63 -3.34 8.18 0.43
CA LYS A 63 -3.09 9.31 -0.46
C LYS A 63 -4.35 9.66 -1.25
N ALA A 64 -5.00 8.68 -1.87
CA ALA A 64 -6.24 8.90 -2.60
C ALA A 64 -7.36 9.42 -1.70
N ALA A 65 -7.47 8.91 -0.47
CA ALA A 65 -8.44 9.40 0.51
C ALA A 65 -8.19 10.87 0.90
N SER A 66 -6.92 11.26 1.07
CA SER A 66 -6.55 12.66 1.36
C SER A 66 -6.88 13.60 0.20
N GLU A 67 -6.61 13.18 -1.03
CA GLU A 67 -6.93 13.94 -2.23
C GLU A 67 -8.46 14.11 -2.38
N ASN A 68 -9.24 13.04 -2.17
CA ASN A 68 -10.70 13.11 -2.18
C ASN A 68 -11.25 14.01 -1.07
N ALA A 69 -10.68 13.95 0.13
CA ALA A 69 -11.08 14.83 1.24
C ALA A 69 -10.81 16.30 0.91
N SER A 70 -9.68 16.63 0.30
CA SER A 70 -9.37 17.99 -0.15
C SER A 70 -10.41 18.51 -1.16
N THR A 71 -10.72 17.69 -2.17
CA THR A 71 -11.74 18.03 -3.17
C THR A 71 -13.11 18.28 -2.51
N LEU A 72 -13.51 17.43 -1.56
CA LEU A 72 -14.76 17.61 -0.84
C LEU A 72 -14.80 18.90 -0.01
N ILE A 73 -13.68 19.27 0.62
CA ILE A 73 -13.57 20.52 1.37
C ILE A 73 -13.77 21.71 0.44
N ASP A 74 -13.15 21.68 -0.74
CA ASP A 74 -13.29 22.76 -1.72
C ASP A 74 -14.74 22.90 -2.23
N GLU A 75 -15.38 21.79 -2.53
CA GLU A 75 -16.81 21.76 -2.92
C GLU A 75 -17.71 22.29 -1.82
N LEU A 76 -17.54 21.84 -0.58
CA LEU A 76 -18.32 22.30 0.57
C LEU A 76 -18.08 23.79 0.85
N THR A 77 -16.87 24.26 0.69
CA THR A 77 -16.53 25.69 0.85
C THR A 77 -17.26 26.55 -0.20
N LEU A 78 -17.32 26.06 -1.44
CA LEU A 78 -18.07 26.72 -2.51
C LEU A 78 -19.57 26.77 -2.22
N VAL A 79 -20.17 25.66 -1.79
CA VAL A 79 -21.57 25.58 -1.40
C VAL A 79 -21.88 26.49 -0.22
N TYR A 80 -21.01 26.48 0.80
CA TYR A 80 -21.14 27.36 1.96
C TYR A 80 -21.14 28.85 1.55
N ASN A 81 -20.18 29.27 0.76
CA ASN A 81 -20.08 30.66 0.30
C ASN A 81 -21.29 31.09 -0.55
N LYS A 82 -21.77 30.17 -1.42
CA LYS A 82 -22.99 30.42 -2.22
C LYS A 82 -24.23 30.61 -1.33
N ASN A 83 -24.41 29.73 -0.35
CA ASN A 83 -25.54 29.82 0.58
C ASN A 83 -25.44 31.06 1.47
N ARG A 84 -24.24 31.41 1.94
CA ARG A 84 -24.03 32.64 2.71
C ARG A 84 -24.40 33.87 1.91
N GLN A 85 -23.94 33.98 0.65
CA GLN A 85 -24.27 35.11 -0.21
C GLN A 85 -25.76 35.18 -0.51
N ALA A 86 -26.42 34.06 -0.76
CA ALA A 86 -27.87 33.98 -0.96
C ALA A 86 -28.64 34.44 0.28
N GLY A 87 -28.20 34.06 1.46
CA GLY A 87 -28.78 34.50 2.74
C GLY A 87 -28.65 36.02 2.91
N ILE A 88 -27.46 36.58 2.73
CA ILE A 88 -27.23 38.04 2.83
C ILE A 88 -28.09 38.81 1.80
N THR A 89 -28.14 38.32 0.56
CA THR A 89 -28.91 38.94 -0.50
C THR A 89 -30.43 38.95 -0.15
N LYS A 90 -30.92 37.82 0.40
CA LYS A 90 -32.31 37.69 0.84
C LYS A 90 -32.63 38.70 1.96
N GLU A 91 -31.79 38.78 2.98
CA GLU A 91 -31.95 39.72 4.10
C GLU A 91 -31.97 41.20 3.61
N ILE A 92 -31.04 41.58 2.73
CA ILE A 92 -30.99 42.91 2.14
C ILE A 92 -32.26 43.19 1.34
N SER A 93 -32.73 42.21 0.54
CA SER A 93 -33.95 42.36 -0.24
C SER A 93 -35.21 42.54 0.63
N GLU A 94 -35.26 41.82 1.75
CA GLU A 94 -36.34 41.94 2.73
C GLU A 94 -36.35 43.33 3.40
N ILE A 95 -35.16 43.83 3.77
CA ILE A 95 -35.02 45.20 4.35
C ILE A 95 -35.44 46.29 3.34
N VAL A 96 -34.97 46.18 2.11
CA VAL A 96 -35.30 47.16 1.06
C VAL A 96 -36.76 47.10 0.70
N GLY A 97 -37.34 45.87 0.60
CA GLY A 97 -38.77 45.68 0.36
C GLY A 97 -39.65 46.22 1.49
N GLY A 98 -39.24 46.01 2.74
CA GLY A 98 -39.89 46.59 3.91
C GLY A 98 -39.84 48.11 3.97
N ALA A 99 -38.71 48.73 3.62
CA ALA A 99 -38.54 50.16 3.56
C ALA A 99 -39.35 50.83 2.42
N ALA A 100 -39.59 50.10 1.32
CA ALA A 100 -40.43 50.58 0.21
C ALA A 100 -41.96 50.47 0.46
N ALA A 101 -42.35 49.70 1.48
CA ALA A 101 -43.73 49.48 1.84
C ALA A 101 -44.26 50.46 2.94
N VAL A 102 -43.38 51.30 3.45
CA VAL A 102 -43.68 52.38 4.40
C VAL A 102 -43.65 53.73 3.65
#